data_8201f8b4a10c09b5c701036f938821e0
#
_entry.id   8201f8b4a10c09b5c701036f938821e0
#
_cell.length_a   1.000
_cell.length_b   1.000
_cell.length_c   1.000
_cell.angle_alpha   90.00
_cell.angle_beta   90.00
_cell.angle_gamma   90.00
#
_symmetry.space_group_name_H-M   'P 1'
#
loop_
_entity.id
_entity.type
_entity.pdbx_description
1 polymer ?
#
loop_
_entity_poly.entity_id
_entity_poly.type
_entity_poly.pdbx_seq_one_letter_code
_entity_poly.pdbx_strand_id
1 'polypeptide(L)'
;AIAWRQTAAEFRALYYQGFALAQLRVEQALAAREASAPSDTRPLAVITDVDETVLLSGAYWGQLIAEGGDFFDDATWDAWVPNNEFVASPGAREFAAFCEANGVTLFFVTNRDQGEATFELALGNLRAAGFENVRAENLRVLRETSNKEAVQAQIRSDYRVIASLGDNLNDFARRYYVIDVAEREALMHADAARFGTDYIVFPNPTDGHWIRAIFGESEPAPSEANRRILRAAAVGR
;
A
#
# COMPACT_ATOMS: atom_id res chain seq x y z
N ALA A 1 -17.10 6.19 3.56
CA ALA A 1 -15.81 5.68 3.07
C ALA A 1 -16.06 4.57 2.04
N ILE A 2 -16.66 3.44 2.41
CA ILE A 2 -16.81 2.25 1.53
C ILE A 2 -17.63 2.57 0.28
N ALA A 3 -18.77 3.26 0.38
CA ALA A 3 -19.55 3.64 -0.79
C ALA A 3 -18.76 4.50 -1.78
N TRP A 4 -17.98 5.47 -1.31
CA TRP A 4 -17.12 6.29 -2.15
C TRP A 4 -16.04 5.43 -2.87
N ARG A 5 -15.38 4.56 -2.14
CA ARG A 5 -14.41 3.62 -2.69
C ARG A 5 -15.01 2.71 -3.77
N GLN A 6 -16.24 2.21 -3.58
CA GLN A 6 -16.89 1.29 -4.51
C GLN A 6 -17.44 1.99 -5.76
N THR A 7 -17.88 3.24 -5.66
CA THR A 7 -18.71 3.88 -6.70
C THR A 7 -18.11 5.14 -7.32
N ALA A 8 -17.20 5.85 -6.61
CA ALA A 8 -16.67 7.11 -7.11
C ALA A 8 -15.64 6.89 -8.23
N ALA A 9 -15.84 7.55 -9.36
CA ALA A 9 -14.86 7.59 -10.44
C ALA A 9 -13.57 8.27 -10.00
N GLU A 10 -13.66 9.25 -9.10
CA GLU A 10 -12.54 9.97 -8.49
C GLU A 10 -11.59 9.04 -7.75
N PHE A 11 -12.12 8.02 -7.03
CA PHE A 11 -11.29 7.00 -6.39
C PHE A 11 -10.39 6.30 -7.41
N ARG A 12 -10.95 5.88 -8.54
CA ARG A 12 -10.19 5.23 -9.62
C ARG A 12 -9.23 6.19 -10.31
N ALA A 13 -9.63 7.45 -10.50
CA ALA A 13 -8.79 8.47 -11.12
C ALA A 13 -7.54 8.77 -10.29
N LEU A 14 -7.64 8.76 -8.95
CA LEU A 14 -6.49 8.93 -8.06
C LEU A 14 -5.46 7.81 -8.22
N TYR A 15 -5.89 6.57 -8.46
CA TYR A 15 -4.96 5.47 -8.77
C TYR A 15 -4.21 5.69 -10.07
N TYR A 16 -4.92 6.02 -11.16
CA TYR A 16 -4.27 6.36 -12.43
C TYR A 16 -3.26 7.51 -12.27
N GLN A 17 -3.63 8.56 -11.53
CA GLN A 17 -2.75 9.69 -11.25
C GLN A 17 -1.50 9.26 -10.45
N GLY A 18 -1.66 8.41 -9.45
CA GLY A 18 -0.55 7.87 -8.65
C GLY A 18 0.43 7.06 -9.50
N PHE A 19 -0.07 6.12 -10.31
CA PHE A 19 0.80 5.33 -11.19
C PHE A 19 1.42 6.14 -12.32
N ALA A 20 0.73 7.14 -12.88
CA ALA A 20 1.32 8.04 -13.86
C ALA A 20 2.49 8.85 -13.25
N LEU A 21 2.35 9.28 -11.99
CA LEU A 21 3.42 9.95 -11.26
C LEU A 21 4.59 9.00 -10.97
N ALA A 22 4.32 7.75 -10.58
CA ALA A 22 5.33 6.72 -10.38
C ALA A 22 6.11 6.45 -11.69
N GLN A 23 5.40 6.33 -12.81
CA GLN A 23 6.02 6.15 -14.13
C GLN A 23 6.93 7.33 -14.50
N LEU A 24 6.47 8.57 -14.32
CA LEU A 24 7.29 9.77 -14.57
C LEU A 24 8.58 9.75 -13.74
N ARG A 25 8.54 9.29 -12.47
CA ARG A 25 9.73 9.15 -11.63
C ARG A 25 10.71 8.13 -12.18
N VAL A 26 10.21 7.00 -12.68
CA VAL A 26 11.04 5.97 -13.32
C VAL A 26 11.68 6.52 -14.61
N GLU A 27 10.90 7.17 -15.46
CA GLU A 27 11.41 7.80 -16.70
C GLU A 27 12.52 8.81 -16.42
N GLN A 28 12.35 9.67 -15.41
CA GLN A 28 13.38 10.63 -15.00
C GLN A 28 14.65 9.94 -14.50
N ALA A 29 14.53 8.84 -13.75
CA ALA A 29 15.69 8.09 -13.27
C ALA A 29 16.44 7.37 -14.39
N LEU A 30 15.73 6.84 -15.38
CA LEU A 30 16.30 6.22 -16.57
C LEU A 30 17.04 7.27 -17.42
N ALA A 31 16.40 8.39 -17.73
CA ALA A 31 17.01 9.47 -18.50
C ALA A 31 18.27 10.04 -17.81
N ALA A 32 18.24 10.22 -16.49
CA ALA A 32 19.41 10.65 -15.74
C ALA A 32 20.57 9.64 -15.80
N ARG A 33 20.26 8.35 -15.90
CA ARG A 33 21.25 7.26 -16.03
C ARG A 33 21.89 7.24 -17.41
N GLU A 34 21.16 7.58 -18.46
CA GLU A 34 21.66 7.68 -19.83
C GLU A 34 22.50 8.95 -20.05
N ALA A 35 22.13 10.05 -19.43
CA ALA A 35 22.78 11.35 -19.63
C ALA A 35 24.19 11.45 -19.02
N SER A 36 24.48 10.66 -17.97
CA SER A 36 25.80 10.65 -17.31
C SER A 36 26.06 9.32 -16.65
N ALA A 37 27.32 8.87 -16.62
CA ALA A 37 27.72 7.69 -15.88
C ALA A 37 27.38 7.88 -14.38
N PRO A 38 26.45 7.09 -13.81
CA PRO A 38 26.02 7.30 -12.44
C PRO A 38 27.11 6.90 -11.46
N SER A 39 27.27 7.64 -10.37
CA SER A 39 28.12 7.24 -9.24
C SER A 39 27.54 6.01 -8.52
N ASP A 40 26.21 5.85 -8.56
CA ASP A 40 25.49 4.69 -8.04
C ASP A 40 25.07 3.78 -9.21
N THR A 41 25.76 2.66 -9.34
CA THR A 41 25.57 1.66 -10.41
C THR A 41 24.57 0.56 -10.06
N ARG A 42 24.01 0.56 -8.84
CA ARG A 42 23.02 -0.43 -8.43
C ARG A 42 21.84 -0.46 -9.39
N PRO A 43 21.22 -1.62 -9.62
CA PRO A 43 20.01 -1.71 -10.44
C PRO A 43 18.87 -0.84 -9.85
N LEU A 44 18.01 -0.34 -10.73
CA LEU A 44 16.88 0.51 -10.33
C LEU A 44 15.74 -0.35 -9.78
N ALA A 45 15.06 0.14 -8.75
CA ALA A 45 13.89 -0.50 -8.20
C ALA A 45 12.83 0.50 -7.75
N VAL A 46 11.60 0.02 -7.68
CA VAL A 46 10.47 0.65 -6.98
C VAL A 46 9.99 -0.30 -5.91
N ILE A 47 9.65 0.20 -4.73
CA ILE A 47 8.99 -0.57 -3.69
C ILE A 47 7.51 -0.22 -3.69
N THR A 48 6.63 -1.22 -3.73
CA THR A 48 5.19 -1.01 -3.59
C THR A 48 4.65 -1.83 -2.42
N ASP A 49 3.72 -1.25 -1.68
CA ASP A 49 2.80 -2.02 -0.89
C ASP A 49 1.84 -2.83 -1.78
N VAL A 50 1.05 -3.73 -1.21
CA VAL A 50 0.15 -4.63 -1.95
C VAL A 50 -1.31 -4.27 -1.73
N ASP A 51 -1.80 -4.40 -0.49
CA ASP A 51 -3.21 -4.23 -0.17
C ASP A 51 -3.61 -2.76 -0.23
N GLU A 52 -4.71 -2.47 -0.91
CA GLU A 52 -5.18 -1.11 -1.16
C GLU A 52 -4.19 -0.21 -1.94
N THR A 53 -3.10 -0.79 -2.43
CA THR A 53 -2.13 -0.11 -3.30
C THR A 53 -2.17 -0.69 -4.71
N VAL A 54 -1.74 -1.94 -4.91
CA VAL A 54 -1.81 -2.61 -6.21
C VAL A 54 -2.98 -3.59 -6.31
N LEU A 55 -3.46 -4.10 -5.17
CA LEU A 55 -4.66 -4.94 -5.05
C LEU A 55 -5.74 -4.20 -4.28
N LEU A 56 -6.98 -4.26 -4.77
CA LEU A 56 -8.16 -3.71 -4.10
C LEU A 56 -9.04 -4.82 -3.55
N SER A 57 -9.37 -4.74 -2.27
CA SER A 57 -10.20 -5.68 -1.53
C SER A 57 -11.69 -5.28 -1.49
N GLY A 58 -12.21 -4.65 -2.57
CA GLY A 58 -13.57 -4.16 -2.61
C GLY A 58 -14.65 -5.21 -2.30
N ALA A 59 -14.44 -6.47 -2.73
CA ALA A 59 -15.35 -7.58 -2.46
C ALA A 59 -15.42 -7.92 -0.96
N TYR A 60 -14.27 -7.96 -0.26
CA TYR A 60 -14.22 -8.12 1.20
C TYR A 60 -15.06 -7.08 1.93
N TRP A 61 -14.86 -5.79 1.61
CA TRP A 61 -15.62 -4.71 2.23
C TRP A 61 -17.12 -4.77 1.91
N GLY A 62 -17.47 -5.21 0.70
CA GLY A 62 -18.87 -5.42 0.30
C GLY A 62 -19.53 -6.54 1.12
N GLN A 63 -18.83 -7.66 1.31
CA GLN A 63 -19.29 -8.77 2.14
C GLN A 63 -19.44 -8.34 3.60
N LEU A 64 -18.41 -7.71 4.18
CA LEU A 64 -18.41 -7.26 5.58
C LEU A 64 -19.61 -6.35 5.88
N ILE A 65 -19.90 -5.38 5.00
CA ILE A 65 -21.06 -4.49 5.14
C ILE A 65 -22.39 -5.25 5.00
N ALA A 66 -22.50 -6.19 4.07
CA ALA A 66 -23.70 -7.01 3.89
C ALA A 66 -24.00 -7.87 5.12
N GLU A 67 -22.99 -8.29 5.84
CA GLU A 67 -23.07 -9.03 7.11
C GLU A 67 -23.25 -8.12 8.34
N GLY A 68 -23.30 -6.79 8.14
CA GLY A 68 -23.53 -5.80 9.20
C GLY A 68 -22.26 -5.33 9.91
N GLY A 69 -21.07 -5.68 9.39
CA GLY A 69 -19.79 -5.20 9.89
C GLY A 69 -19.51 -3.76 9.49
N ASP A 70 -18.70 -3.07 10.27
CA ASP A 70 -18.35 -1.64 10.04
C ASP A 70 -16.88 -1.32 10.38
N PHE A 71 -16.16 -2.28 10.93
CA PHE A 71 -14.72 -2.24 11.18
C PHE A 71 -14.05 -3.41 10.48
N PHE A 72 -12.75 -3.31 10.19
CA PHE A 72 -11.98 -4.42 9.68
C PHE A 72 -12.07 -5.62 10.66
N ASP A 73 -12.18 -6.82 10.11
CA ASP A 73 -12.29 -8.07 10.88
C ASP A 73 -11.33 -9.12 10.31
N ASP A 74 -10.32 -9.47 11.11
CA ASP A 74 -9.27 -10.42 10.72
C ASP A 74 -9.83 -11.79 10.33
N ALA A 75 -10.80 -12.31 11.08
CA ALA A 75 -11.33 -13.64 10.81
C ALA A 75 -12.06 -13.70 9.47
N THR A 76 -12.83 -12.66 9.15
CA THR A 76 -13.50 -12.51 7.84
C THR A 76 -12.48 -12.31 6.73
N TRP A 77 -11.43 -11.51 6.99
CA TRP A 77 -10.33 -11.29 6.04
C TRP A 77 -9.60 -12.58 5.72
N ASP A 78 -9.18 -13.33 6.73
CA ASP A 78 -8.46 -14.59 6.57
C ASP A 78 -9.27 -15.65 5.82
N ALA A 79 -10.58 -15.68 6.03
CA ALA A 79 -11.49 -16.55 5.29
C ALA A 79 -11.69 -16.09 3.85
N TRP A 80 -11.60 -14.78 3.57
CA TRP A 80 -11.82 -14.21 2.24
C TRP A 80 -10.58 -14.25 1.34
N VAL A 81 -9.38 -14.02 1.88
CA VAL A 81 -8.12 -13.96 1.12
C VAL A 81 -7.90 -15.14 0.16
N PRO A 82 -8.20 -16.42 0.55
CA PRO A 82 -8.03 -17.57 -0.34
C PRO A 82 -8.94 -17.57 -1.58
N ASN A 83 -10.02 -16.79 -1.61
CA ASN A 83 -10.98 -16.77 -2.73
C ASN A 83 -10.40 -16.14 -4.01
N ASN A 84 -9.27 -15.42 -3.92
CA ASN A 84 -8.66 -14.71 -5.05
C ASN A 84 -9.60 -13.67 -5.70
N GLU A 85 -10.40 -12.97 -4.91
CA GLU A 85 -11.36 -11.96 -5.38
C GLU A 85 -10.78 -10.54 -5.38
N PHE A 86 -9.49 -10.40 -5.15
CA PHE A 86 -8.81 -9.13 -5.34
C PHE A 86 -8.83 -8.69 -6.80
N VAL A 87 -8.95 -7.39 -7.01
CA VAL A 87 -8.80 -6.79 -8.34
C VAL A 87 -7.57 -5.90 -8.36
N ALA A 88 -6.87 -5.87 -9.49
CA ALA A 88 -5.78 -4.91 -9.67
C ALA A 88 -6.32 -3.48 -9.60
N SER A 89 -5.64 -2.62 -8.87
CA SER A 89 -5.97 -1.18 -8.87
C SER A 89 -5.72 -0.56 -10.25
N PRO A 90 -6.48 0.48 -10.63
CA PRO A 90 -6.38 1.08 -11.96
C PRO A 90 -4.98 1.61 -12.27
N GLY A 91 -4.37 1.10 -13.34
CA GLY A 91 -3.01 1.47 -13.77
C GLY A 91 -1.88 0.64 -13.15
N ALA A 92 -2.16 -0.20 -12.15
CA ALA A 92 -1.11 -0.96 -11.44
C ALA A 92 -0.41 -2.00 -12.34
N ARG A 93 -1.18 -2.75 -13.13
CA ARG A 93 -0.61 -3.77 -14.04
C ARG A 93 0.22 -3.14 -15.14
N GLU A 94 -0.29 -2.06 -15.72
CA GLU A 94 0.39 -1.28 -16.74
C GLU A 94 1.71 -0.71 -16.21
N PHE A 95 1.72 -0.20 -14.99
CA PHE A 95 2.93 0.27 -14.32
C PHE A 95 3.91 -0.88 -14.04
N ALA A 96 3.44 -2.03 -13.58
CA ALA A 96 4.28 -3.20 -13.34
C ALA A 96 4.93 -3.70 -14.64
N ALA A 97 4.17 -3.78 -15.73
CA ALA A 97 4.69 -4.14 -17.06
C ALA A 97 5.69 -3.09 -17.58
N PHE A 98 5.43 -1.80 -17.35
CA PHE A 98 6.36 -0.73 -17.71
C PHE A 98 7.69 -0.84 -16.96
N CYS A 99 7.68 -1.11 -15.65
CA CYS A 99 8.90 -1.36 -14.87
C CYS A 99 9.71 -2.53 -15.44
N GLU A 100 9.05 -3.66 -15.70
CA GLU A 100 9.70 -4.87 -16.23
C GLU A 100 10.33 -4.59 -17.62
N ALA A 101 9.59 -3.94 -18.52
CA ALA A 101 10.07 -3.60 -19.86
C ALA A 101 11.30 -2.67 -19.85
N ASN A 102 11.47 -1.89 -18.80
CA ASN A 102 12.59 -0.94 -18.63
C ASN A 102 13.68 -1.44 -17.66
N GLY A 103 13.66 -2.73 -17.28
CA GLY A 103 14.67 -3.31 -16.39
C GLY A 103 14.67 -2.73 -14.98
N VAL A 104 13.53 -2.21 -14.51
CA VAL A 104 13.32 -1.71 -13.15
C VAL A 104 12.60 -2.76 -12.33
N THR A 105 13.20 -3.18 -11.22
CA THR A 105 12.59 -4.20 -10.35
C THR A 105 11.47 -3.59 -9.51
N LEU A 106 10.27 -4.12 -9.65
CA LEU A 106 9.16 -3.77 -8.75
C LEU A 106 9.11 -4.77 -7.60
N PHE A 107 9.41 -4.30 -6.38
CA PHE A 107 9.29 -5.08 -5.15
C PHE A 107 7.91 -4.90 -4.54
N PHE A 108 7.20 -5.99 -4.30
CA PHE A 108 5.93 -6.05 -3.57
C PHE A 108 6.24 -6.36 -2.10
N VAL A 109 5.88 -5.46 -1.20
CA VAL A 109 6.19 -5.57 0.24
C VAL A 109 4.92 -5.39 1.04
N THR A 110 4.37 -6.47 1.56
CA THR A 110 3.11 -6.48 2.31
C THR A 110 3.27 -7.08 3.69
N ASN A 111 2.39 -6.74 4.62
CA ASN A 111 2.23 -7.49 5.85
C ASN A 111 0.86 -8.16 5.90
N ARG A 112 0.86 -9.47 6.02
CA ARG A 112 -0.30 -10.34 6.15
C ARG A 112 0.08 -11.53 7.01
N ASP A 113 -0.86 -12.13 7.74
CA ASP A 113 -0.63 -13.38 8.44
C ASP A 113 -1.84 -14.32 8.35
N GLN A 114 -1.82 -15.21 7.37
CA GLN A 114 -2.73 -16.33 7.22
C GLN A 114 -2.01 -17.66 7.56
N GLY A 115 -1.13 -17.63 8.55
CA GLY A 115 -0.34 -18.77 8.95
C GLY A 115 0.75 -19.15 7.92
N GLU A 116 1.06 -20.44 7.80
CA GLU A 116 2.14 -20.92 6.91
C GLU A 116 1.86 -20.67 5.43
N ALA A 117 0.59 -20.57 5.04
CA ALA A 117 0.19 -20.34 3.65
C ALA A 117 0.28 -18.88 3.19
N THR A 118 0.61 -17.94 4.08
CA THR A 118 0.56 -16.50 3.82
C THR A 118 1.30 -16.08 2.54
N PHE A 119 2.52 -16.58 2.35
CA PHE A 119 3.33 -16.24 1.17
C PHE A 119 2.67 -16.72 -0.12
N GLU A 120 2.22 -17.96 -0.15
CA GLU A 120 1.57 -18.57 -1.33
C GLU A 120 0.24 -17.91 -1.64
N LEU A 121 -0.52 -17.52 -0.62
CA LEU A 121 -1.76 -16.76 -0.78
C LEU A 121 -1.49 -15.37 -1.37
N ALA A 122 -0.51 -14.63 -0.84
CA ALA A 122 -0.15 -13.32 -1.37
C ALA A 122 0.32 -13.40 -2.83
N LEU A 123 1.17 -14.39 -3.16
CA LEU A 123 1.64 -14.65 -4.51
C LEU A 123 0.48 -15.04 -5.44
N GLY A 124 -0.42 -15.90 -4.96
CA GLY A 124 -1.62 -16.34 -5.68
C GLY A 124 -2.57 -15.19 -5.99
N ASN A 125 -2.87 -14.34 -5.00
CA ASN A 125 -3.73 -13.18 -5.19
C ASN A 125 -3.17 -12.19 -6.23
N LEU A 126 -1.86 -11.88 -6.18
CA LEU A 126 -1.22 -11.01 -7.17
C LEU A 126 -1.31 -11.61 -8.58
N ARG A 127 -1.03 -12.90 -8.74
CA ARG A 127 -1.12 -13.60 -10.02
C ARG A 127 -2.57 -13.67 -10.55
N ALA A 128 -3.53 -13.98 -9.69
CA ALA A 128 -4.95 -14.01 -10.05
C ALA A 128 -5.44 -12.61 -10.50
N ALA A 129 -4.91 -11.53 -9.91
CA ALA A 129 -5.20 -10.16 -10.32
C ALA A 129 -4.44 -9.74 -11.60
N GLY A 130 -3.59 -10.60 -12.18
CA GLY A 130 -2.92 -10.38 -13.47
C GLY A 130 -1.54 -9.74 -13.38
N PHE A 131 -0.85 -9.85 -12.24
CA PHE A 131 0.56 -9.44 -12.14
C PHE A 131 1.47 -10.59 -12.60
N GLU A 132 1.81 -10.63 -13.87
CA GLU A 132 2.61 -11.70 -14.49
C GLU A 132 4.09 -11.62 -14.07
N ASN A 133 4.57 -10.46 -13.64
CA ASN A 133 5.94 -10.20 -13.23
C ASN A 133 6.23 -10.45 -11.75
N VAL A 134 5.22 -10.88 -10.96
CA VAL A 134 5.45 -11.24 -9.56
C VAL A 134 6.12 -12.60 -9.42
N ARG A 135 7.20 -12.65 -8.64
CA ARG A 135 8.01 -13.84 -8.38
C ARG A 135 8.42 -13.87 -6.91
N ALA A 136 8.92 -15.00 -6.43
CA ALA A 136 9.40 -15.14 -5.06
C ALA A 136 10.53 -14.14 -4.73
N GLU A 137 11.35 -13.80 -5.72
CA GLU A 137 12.50 -12.93 -5.56
C GLU A 137 12.12 -11.45 -5.36
N ASN A 138 10.94 -11.02 -5.82
CA ASN A 138 10.48 -9.63 -5.68
C ASN A 138 9.24 -9.47 -4.78
N LEU A 139 8.76 -10.55 -4.15
CA LEU A 139 7.71 -10.51 -3.14
C LEU A 139 8.31 -10.64 -1.73
N ARG A 140 7.91 -9.76 -0.84
CA ARG A 140 8.28 -9.76 0.59
C ARG A 140 7.00 -9.73 1.41
N VAL A 141 6.78 -10.78 2.19
CA VAL A 141 5.62 -10.90 3.08
C VAL A 141 6.10 -10.90 4.52
N LEU A 142 5.63 -9.93 5.30
CA LEU A 142 5.92 -9.81 6.72
C LEU A 142 4.70 -10.34 7.49
N ARG A 143 4.92 -11.36 8.35
CA ARG A 143 3.84 -11.99 9.12
C ARG A 143 3.72 -11.41 10.53
N GLU A 144 4.83 -11.28 11.22
CA GLU A 144 4.85 -10.95 12.66
C GLU A 144 4.94 -9.44 12.94
N THR A 145 5.08 -8.62 11.92
CA THR A 145 5.28 -7.18 12.07
C THR A 145 4.78 -6.38 10.88
N SER A 146 4.20 -5.22 11.15
CA SER A 146 3.90 -4.20 10.15
C SER A 146 5.08 -3.25 9.88
N ASN A 147 6.24 -3.48 10.51
CA ASN A 147 7.42 -2.66 10.28
C ASN A 147 8.19 -3.13 9.04
N LYS A 148 8.06 -2.39 7.95
CA LYS A 148 8.71 -2.69 6.67
C LYS A 148 10.17 -2.20 6.57
N GLU A 149 10.68 -1.44 7.56
CA GLU A 149 11.98 -0.76 7.45
C GLU A 149 13.17 -1.69 7.20
N ALA A 150 13.22 -2.83 7.91
CA ALA A 150 14.33 -3.78 7.73
C ALA A 150 14.37 -4.36 6.30
N VAL A 151 13.22 -4.74 5.76
CA VAL A 151 13.09 -5.24 4.39
C VAL A 151 13.41 -4.15 3.38
N GLN A 152 12.89 -2.95 3.58
CA GLN A 152 13.18 -1.81 2.71
C GLN A 152 14.66 -1.41 2.74
N ALA A 153 15.31 -1.45 3.91
CA ALA A 153 16.74 -1.20 4.04
C ALA A 153 17.56 -2.24 3.27
N GLN A 154 17.18 -3.52 3.33
CA GLN A 154 17.82 -4.57 2.55
C GLN A 154 17.68 -4.32 1.04
N ILE A 155 16.48 -3.99 0.57
CA ILE A 155 16.26 -3.65 -0.84
C ILE A 155 17.11 -2.43 -1.23
N ARG A 156 17.17 -1.40 -0.39
CA ARG A 156 17.97 -0.19 -0.63
C ARG A 156 19.47 -0.43 -0.58
N SER A 157 19.97 -1.50 0.04
CA SER A 157 21.40 -1.86 -0.03
C SER A 157 21.78 -2.39 -1.40
N ASP A 158 20.90 -3.14 -2.03
CA ASP A 158 21.15 -3.87 -3.27
C ASP A 158 20.69 -3.11 -4.52
N TYR A 159 19.69 -2.22 -4.35
CA TYR A 159 19.06 -1.47 -5.41
C TYR A 159 19.03 0.04 -5.14
N ARG A 160 19.11 0.84 -6.20
CA ARG A 160 18.74 2.25 -6.15
C ARG A 160 17.22 2.37 -6.24
N VAL A 161 16.56 2.55 -5.10
CA VAL A 161 15.10 2.72 -5.03
C VAL A 161 14.72 4.12 -5.49
N ILE A 162 13.90 4.18 -6.54
CA ILE A 162 13.43 5.42 -7.20
C ILE A 162 12.28 6.05 -6.43
N ALA A 163 11.30 5.22 -6.05
CA ALA A 163 10.11 5.64 -5.33
C ALA A 163 9.57 4.49 -4.47
N SER A 164 8.79 4.85 -3.46
CA SER A 164 7.98 3.93 -2.66
C SER A 164 6.50 4.29 -2.85
N LEU A 165 5.67 3.27 -3.06
CA LEU A 165 4.25 3.35 -3.31
C LEU A 165 3.49 2.70 -2.17
N GLY A 166 2.43 3.32 -1.66
CA GLY A 166 1.60 2.77 -0.58
C GLY A 166 0.35 3.58 -0.35
N ASP A 167 -0.63 2.98 0.31
CA ASP A 167 -1.87 3.65 0.73
C ASP A 167 -1.76 4.24 2.14
N ASN A 168 -0.71 3.85 2.86
CA ASN A 168 -0.50 4.23 4.24
C ASN A 168 0.89 4.85 4.45
N LEU A 169 1.00 5.91 5.26
CA LEU A 169 2.29 6.57 5.51
C LEU A 169 3.33 5.63 6.12
N ASN A 170 2.89 4.59 6.83
CA ASN A 170 3.75 3.55 7.39
C ASN A 170 4.49 2.71 6.33
N ASP A 171 3.99 2.68 5.09
CA ASP A 171 4.66 2.04 3.96
C ASP A 171 5.95 2.76 3.58
N PHE A 172 6.08 4.01 3.95
CA PHE A 172 7.25 4.83 3.65
C PHE A 172 8.27 4.87 4.78
N ALA A 173 7.78 5.01 6.04
CA ALA A 173 8.65 5.07 7.21
C ALA A 173 7.88 4.72 8.51
N ARG A 174 8.53 3.97 9.40
CA ARG A 174 7.92 3.55 10.68
C ARG A 174 7.59 4.72 11.61
N ARG A 175 8.25 5.86 11.47
CA ARG A 175 7.98 7.06 12.28
C ARG A 175 6.53 7.55 12.22
N TYR A 176 5.79 7.21 11.16
CA TYR A 176 4.35 7.53 11.06
C TYR A 176 3.44 6.60 11.88
N TYR A 177 4.02 5.59 12.55
CA TYR A 177 3.27 4.64 13.37
C TYR A 177 3.03 5.20 14.78
N VAL A 178 2.32 6.31 14.85
CA VAL A 178 2.01 7.05 16.07
C VAL A 178 0.53 6.91 16.45
N ILE A 179 0.19 7.30 17.68
CA ILE A 179 -1.16 7.18 18.26
C ILE A 179 -1.86 8.54 18.44
N ASP A 180 -1.39 9.56 17.76
CA ASP A 180 -1.92 10.91 17.81
C ASP A 180 -2.03 11.49 16.40
N VAL A 181 -3.21 12.06 16.10
CA VAL A 181 -3.53 12.59 14.76
C VAL A 181 -2.67 13.83 14.44
N ALA A 182 -2.50 14.75 15.41
CA ALA A 182 -1.74 15.98 15.18
C ALA A 182 -0.24 15.69 15.03
N GLU A 183 0.30 14.72 15.79
CA GLU A 183 1.67 14.25 15.62
C GLU A 183 1.87 13.63 14.23
N ARG A 184 0.95 12.78 13.78
CA ARG A 184 1.01 12.15 12.45
C ARG A 184 0.97 13.19 11.33
N GLU A 185 0.13 14.21 11.48
CA GLU A 185 0.02 15.32 10.53
C GLU A 185 1.31 16.15 10.51
N ALA A 186 1.87 16.48 11.66
CA ALA A 186 3.14 17.21 11.75
C ALA A 186 4.30 16.46 11.09
N LEU A 187 4.39 15.14 11.27
CA LEU A 187 5.37 14.30 10.59
C LEU A 187 5.17 14.31 9.07
N MET A 188 3.94 14.23 8.59
CA MET A 188 3.61 14.32 7.17
C MET A 188 4.04 15.67 6.59
N HIS A 189 3.73 16.77 7.29
CA HIS A 189 4.14 18.12 6.85
C HIS A 189 5.67 18.28 6.81
N ALA A 190 6.40 17.69 7.75
CA ALA A 190 7.87 17.71 7.74
C ALA A 190 8.45 17.00 6.49
N ASP A 191 7.72 16.03 5.93
CA ASP A 191 8.10 15.29 4.72
C ASP A 191 7.40 15.79 3.45
N ALA A 192 6.70 16.91 3.49
CA ALA A 192 5.84 17.37 2.37
C ALA A 192 6.52 17.33 1.00
N ALA A 193 7.83 17.66 0.93
CA ALA A 193 8.61 17.64 -0.33
C ALA A 193 8.86 16.23 -0.90
N ARG A 194 8.63 15.18 -0.10
CA ARG A 194 8.83 13.79 -0.54
C ARG A 194 7.59 13.20 -1.21
N PHE A 195 6.41 13.75 -0.90
CA PHE A 195 5.16 13.29 -1.52
C PHE A 195 5.08 13.74 -2.98
N GLY A 196 4.79 12.80 -3.86
CA GLY A 196 4.84 13.01 -5.30
C GLY A 196 6.25 12.86 -5.90
N THR A 197 7.26 12.60 -5.06
CA THR A 197 8.64 12.32 -5.51
C THR A 197 9.09 10.94 -5.03
N ASP A 198 9.57 10.84 -3.79
CA ASP A 198 10.01 9.59 -3.18
C ASP A 198 8.83 8.73 -2.70
N TYR A 199 7.75 9.38 -2.27
CA TYR A 199 6.55 8.77 -1.70
C TYR A 199 5.34 9.06 -2.58
N ILE A 200 4.66 8.02 -3.03
CA ILE A 200 3.45 8.13 -3.83
C ILE A 200 2.32 7.44 -3.06
N VAL A 201 1.39 8.26 -2.56
CA VAL A 201 0.29 7.82 -1.71
C VAL A 201 -0.94 7.52 -2.54
N PHE A 202 -1.56 6.37 -2.29
CA PHE A 202 -2.85 5.98 -2.85
C PHE A 202 -3.99 6.16 -1.84
N PRO A 203 -5.23 6.37 -2.28
CA PRO A 203 -6.34 6.62 -1.38
C PRO A 203 -6.84 5.34 -0.72
N ASN A 204 -6.79 5.27 0.62
CA ASN A 204 -7.47 4.24 1.39
C ASN A 204 -8.30 4.86 2.52
N PRO A 205 -9.61 5.05 2.32
CA PRO A 205 -10.49 5.61 3.34
C PRO A 205 -11.12 4.56 4.26
N THR A 206 -10.75 3.28 4.13
CA THR A 206 -11.43 2.17 4.82
C THR A 206 -10.67 1.65 6.02
N ASP A 207 -9.38 1.44 5.89
CA ASP A 207 -8.52 0.83 6.92
C ASP A 207 -7.09 1.37 6.86
N GLY A 208 -6.22 0.79 7.69
CA GLY A 208 -4.81 1.13 7.73
C GLY A 208 -4.40 1.89 9.00
N HIS A 209 -3.10 2.13 9.14
CA HIS A 209 -2.54 2.68 10.38
C HIS A 209 -2.89 4.14 10.68
N TRP A 210 -3.60 4.85 9.79
CA TRP A 210 -4.21 6.13 10.13
C TRP A 210 -5.30 5.98 11.20
N ILE A 211 -5.97 4.83 11.24
CA ILE A 211 -6.92 4.44 12.29
C ILE A 211 -6.25 4.40 13.66
N ARG A 212 -5.00 3.91 13.74
CA ARG A 212 -4.23 3.88 14.97
C ARG A 212 -4.08 5.25 15.63
N ALA A 213 -3.95 6.30 14.84
CA ALA A 213 -3.85 7.67 15.38
C ALA A 213 -5.14 8.13 16.06
N ILE A 214 -6.29 7.53 15.73
CA ILE A 214 -7.59 7.82 16.33
C ILE A 214 -7.86 6.93 17.54
N PHE A 215 -7.56 5.63 17.44
CA PHE A 215 -7.98 4.62 18.41
C PHE A 215 -6.85 4.13 19.34
N GLY A 216 -5.59 4.43 19.03
CA GLY A 216 -4.43 3.85 19.72
C GLY A 216 -4.04 2.46 19.20
N GLU A 217 -4.89 1.81 18.40
CA GLU A 217 -4.72 0.50 17.77
C GLU A 217 -5.16 0.54 16.31
N SER A 218 -4.61 -0.33 15.47
CA SER A 218 -4.89 -0.34 14.02
C SER A 218 -6.19 -1.05 13.67
N GLU A 219 -6.66 -1.95 14.51
CA GLU A 219 -7.83 -2.81 14.29
C GLU A 219 -8.78 -2.74 15.49
N PRO A 220 -9.48 -1.59 15.67
CA PRO A 220 -10.37 -1.41 16.80
C PRO A 220 -11.59 -2.33 16.68
N ALA A 221 -11.92 -3.02 17.77
CA ALA A 221 -13.06 -3.91 17.82
C ALA A 221 -14.40 -3.16 17.53
N PRO A 222 -15.38 -3.79 16.87
CA PRO A 222 -16.68 -3.20 16.57
C PRO A 222 -17.50 -3.00 17.85
N SER A 223 -17.45 -1.80 18.44
CA SER A 223 -18.16 -1.45 19.67
C SER A 223 -18.84 -0.09 19.55
N GLU A 224 -19.89 0.14 20.35
CA GLU A 224 -20.54 1.47 20.39
C GLU A 224 -19.58 2.56 20.91
N ALA A 225 -18.61 2.20 21.74
CA ALA A 225 -17.57 3.13 22.17
C ALA A 225 -16.70 3.57 21.01
N ASN A 226 -16.21 2.64 20.19
CA ASN A 226 -15.39 2.91 19.02
C ASN A 226 -16.17 3.64 17.93
N ARG A 227 -17.46 3.31 17.72
CA ARG A 227 -18.34 4.07 16.82
C ARG A 227 -18.51 5.51 17.24
N ARG A 228 -18.60 5.80 18.56
CA ARG A 228 -18.63 7.19 19.07
C ARG A 228 -17.32 7.92 18.81
N ILE A 229 -16.16 7.27 19.02
CA ILE A 229 -14.84 7.85 18.74
C ILE A 229 -14.74 8.20 17.23
N LEU A 230 -15.12 7.26 16.34
CA LEU A 230 -15.10 7.50 14.90
C LEU A 230 -16.00 8.67 14.48
N ARG A 231 -17.22 8.76 15.07
CA ARG A 231 -18.12 9.91 14.81
C ARG A 231 -17.54 11.22 15.31
N ALA A 232 -16.90 11.23 16.49
CA ALA A 232 -16.24 12.43 17.01
C ALA A 232 -15.08 12.88 16.11
N ALA A 233 -14.24 11.95 15.68
CA ALA A 233 -13.18 12.24 14.71
C ALA A 233 -13.72 12.81 13.39
N ALA A 234 -14.84 12.25 12.88
CA ALA A 234 -15.47 12.75 11.66
C ALA A 234 -16.06 14.16 11.76
N VAL A 235 -16.39 14.64 12.96
CA VAL A 235 -16.86 16.03 13.19
C VAL A 235 -15.71 17.00 13.57
N GLY A 236 -14.48 16.52 13.64
CA GLY A 236 -13.32 17.34 13.96
C GLY A 236 -13.28 17.83 15.41
N ARG A 237 -13.69 17.00 16.38
CA ARG A 237 -13.77 17.33 17.81
C ARG A 237 -12.94 16.37 18.65
#